data_18d8ec83a33c72a6a4e60f524ee8d4b3
#
_entry.id   18d8ec83a33c72a6a4e60f524ee8d4b3
#
_cell.length_a   1.000
_cell.length_b   1.000
_cell.length_c   1.000
_cell.angle_alpha   90.00
_cell.angle_beta   90.00
_cell.angle_gamma   90.00
#
_symmetry.space_group_name_H-M   'P 1'
#
loop_
_entity.id
_entity.type
_entity.pdbx_description
1 polymer ?
#
loop_
_entity_poly.entity_id
_entity_poly.type
_entity_poly.pdbx_seq_one_letter_code
_entity_poly.pdbx_strand_id
1 'polypeptide(L)'
;VIWSSDNGPVYDDGYDDGTTVQTSTKEVDRGHDGSGPYRGGKYQIFEGGTRVPLLVRWPGRIKAGVSNALVNQIDFLASFAALLQVELNKDQAIDSRNNLRALLGKDDVGLPYMIEEAGQLAVRVGQWKFVKPRRKQGKEQLFDLKSDVGEQNNVAVSHPDKVRQLRALLEQLQASKYGVRGNG
;
A
#
# COMPACT_ATOMS: atom_id res chain seq x y z
N VAL A 1 -2.13 20.62 4.68
CA VAL A 1 -0.79 20.05 4.49
C VAL A 1 -0.94 18.53 4.45
N ILE A 2 -0.35 17.90 3.45
CA ILE A 2 -0.17 16.45 3.38
C ILE A 2 1.34 16.19 3.40
N TRP A 3 1.77 15.26 4.20
CA TRP A 3 3.15 14.79 4.26
C TRP A 3 3.15 13.27 4.12
N SER A 4 3.98 12.76 3.23
CA SER A 4 4.12 11.34 2.93
C SER A 4 5.49 11.06 2.34
N SER A 5 5.82 9.78 2.16
CA SER A 5 6.96 9.31 1.37
C SER A 5 6.45 8.65 0.10
N ASP A 6 7.28 8.58 -0.92
CA ASP A 6 6.97 7.89 -2.19
C ASP A 6 7.14 6.37 -2.09
N ASN A 7 8.03 5.89 -1.23
CA ASN A 7 8.31 4.47 -0.98
C ASN A 7 8.82 4.23 0.44
N GLY A 8 8.93 2.98 0.81
CA GLY A 8 9.56 2.57 2.06
C GLY A 8 11.04 2.94 2.14
N PRO A 9 11.69 2.75 3.30
CA PRO A 9 13.07 3.15 3.51
C PRO A 9 14.02 2.44 2.52
N VAL A 10 15.04 3.19 2.13
CA VAL A 10 16.13 2.68 1.29
C VAL A 10 17.27 2.31 2.20
N TYR A 11 17.69 1.06 2.13
CA TYR A 11 18.87 0.59 2.85
C TYR A 11 20.12 0.65 1.98
N ASP A 12 19.96 0.52 0.66
CA ASP A 12 21.00 0.72 -0.35
C ASP A 12 20.32 1.03 -1.68
N ASP A 13 20.53 2.21 -2.22
CA ASP A 13 19.96 2.63 -3.51
C ASP A 13 20.98 2.58 -4.66
N GLY A 14 22.20 2.17 -4.36
CA GLY A 14 23.28 2.05 -5.35
C GLY A 14 23.87 3.40 -5.76
N TYR A 15 23.52 4.51 -5.12
CA TYR A 15 24.18 5.79 -5.33
C TYR A 15 25.44 5.90 -4.47
N ASP A 16 26.53 6.34 -5.08
CA ASP A 16 27.78 6.68 -4.37
C ASP A 16 27.68 8.16 -3.91
N ASP A 17 26.98 8.33 -2.79
CA ASP A 17 26.86 9.66 -2.14
C ASP A 17 27.85 9.83 -0.97
N GLY A 18 28.80 8.91 -0.84
CA GLY A 18 29.77 8.89 0.25
C GLY A 18 29.18 8.42 1.59
N THR A 19 27.91 8.05 1.61
CA THR A 19 27.18 7.53 2.80
C THR A 19 26.85 6.04 2.67
N THR A 20 26.93 5.50 1.48
CA THR A 20 26.56 4.14 1.16
C THR A 20 27.62 3.13 1.61
N VAL A 21 27.35 2.51 2.68
CA VAL A 21 27.71 1.10 2.86
C VAL A 21 26.61 0.31 2.16
N GLN A 22 26.95 -0.53 1.20
CA GLN A 22 26.04 -1.30 0.33
C GLN A 22 25.05 -2.22 1.06
N THR A 23 24.99 -2.15 2.34
CA THR A 23 23.96 -2.75 3.19
C THR A 23 23.80 -1.86 4.39
N SER A 24 22.66 -1.25 4.53
CA SER A 24 22.23 -0.73 5.81
C SER A 24 22.20 -1.91 6.79
N THR A 25 23.26 -2.04 7.56
CA THR A 25 23.30 -2.98 8.67
C THR A 25 22.82 -2.23 9.92
N LYS A 26 22.33 -2.96 10.92
CA LYS A 26 21.99 -2.36 12.22
C LYS A 26 23.14 -1.54 12.82
N GLU A 27 24.38 -1.90 12.47
CA GLU A 27 25.58 -1.21 12.90
C GLU A 27 25.72 0.17 12.24
N VAL A 28 25.46 0.26 10.93
CA VAL A 28 25.55 1.51 10.16
C VAL A 28 24.45 2.48 10.61
N ASP A 29 23.22 1.98 10.77
CA ASP A 29 22.08 2.78 11.22
C ASP A 29 22.05 2.97 12.74
N ARG A 30 23.10 2.55 13.44
CA ARG A 30 23.21 2.63 14.91
C ARG A 30 22.01 1.98 15.64
N GLY A 31 21.49 0.90 15.05
CA GLY A 31 20.32 0.18 15.55
C GLY A 31 18.98 0.77 15.14
N HIS A 32 18.95 1.84 14.33
CA HIS A 32 17.71 2.34 13.75
C HIS A 32 17.19 1.39 12.68
N ASP A 33 15.89 1.07 12.73
CA ASP A 33 15.18 0.34 11.69
C ASP A 33 14.16 1.28 11.04
N GLY A 34 14.46 1.72 9.80
CA GLY A 34 13.63 2.67 9.07
C GLY A 34 12.24 2.15 8.72
N SER A 35 12.07 0.82 8.63
CA SER A 35 10.77 0.18 8.43
C SER A 35 10.03 -0.15 9.72
N GLY A 36 10.67 -0.02 10.88
CA GLY A 36 10.08 -0.33 12.18
C GLY A 36 9.62 -1.78 12.27
N PRO A 37 8.32 -2.04 12.57
CA PRO A 37 7.80 -3.41 12.68
C PRO A 37 7.53 -4.07 11.32
N TYR A 38 7.65 -3.33 10.22
CA TYR A 38 7.27 -3.79 8.89
C TYR A 38 8.43 -4.53 8.21
N ARG A 39 8.12 -5.61 7.53
CA ARG A 39 9.10 -6.37 6.76
C ARG A 39 9.50 -5.63 5.49
N GLY A 40 10.80 -5.66 5.18
CA GLY A 40 11.33 -5.16 3.91
C GLY A 40 11.52 -3.65 3.87
N GLY A 41 11.76 -3.13 2.69
CA GLY A 41 12.00 -1.72 2.38
C GLY A 41 11.73 -1.45 0.91
N LYS A 42 12.23 -0.34 0.37
CA LYS A 42 12.11 0.01 -1.06
C LYS A 42 12.44 -1.20 -1.95
N TYR A 43 11.74 -1.35 -3.06
CA TYR A 43 11.80 -2.48 -4.02
C TYR A 43 11.19 -3.80 -3.55
N GLN A 44 10.65 -3.88 -2.35
CA GLN A 44 10.05 -5.11 -1.83
C GLN A 44 8.54 -4.95 -1.65
N ILE A 45 7.80 -6.02 -1.96
CA ILE A 45 6.34 -6.03 -1.94
C ILE A 45 5.73 -6.02 -0.52
N PHE A 46 6.55 -6.21 0.50
CA PHE A 46 6.12 -6.25 1.88
C PHE A 46 5.79 -4.88 2.44
N GLU A 47 5.10 -4.83 3.58
CA GLU A 47 4.61 -3.59 4.20
C GLU A 47 5.73 -2.55 4.38
N GLY A 48 6.97 -2.94 4.70
CA GLY A 48 8.10 -2.01 4.80
C GLY A 48 8.45 -1.31 3.49
N GLY A 49 8.12 -1.91 2.33
CA GLY A 49 8.35 -1.31 1.02
C GLY A 49 7.19 -0.47 0.49
N THR A 50 5.96 -0.84 0.82
CA THR A 50 4.75 -0.28 0.21
C THR A 50 3.93 0.57 1.17
N ARG A 51 3.99 0.32 2.47
CA ARG A 51 3.30 1.10 3.49
C ARG A 51 4.14 2.29 3.92
N VAL A 52 3.80 3.46 3.40
CA VAL A 52 4.47 4.72 3.71
C VAL A 52 3.71 5.52 4.77
N PRO A 53 4.40 6.37 5.54
CA PRO A 53 3.72 7.28 6.46
C PRO A 53 2.84 8.27 5.68
N LEU A 54 1.67 8.58 6.21
CA LEU A 54 0.77 9.60 5.66
C LEU A 54 0.24 10.45 6.81
N LEU A 55 0.58 11.72 6.80
CA LEU A 55 0.05 12.71 7.74
C LEU A 55 -0.76 13.75 6.99
N VAL A 56 -1.99 13.99 7.44
CA VAL A 56 -2.86 15.01 6.86
C VAL A 56 -3.24 16.02 7.94
N ARG A 57 -2.94 17.29 7.69
CA ARG A 57 -3.27 18.36 8.64
C ARG A 57 -4.09 19.44 7.96
N TRP A 58 -5.29 19.64 8.46
CA TRP A 58 -6.18 20.73 8.03
C TRP A 58 -6.94 21.28 9.23
N PRO A 59 -6.39 22.33 9.90
CA PRO A 59 -7.05 22.93 11.06
C PRO A 59 -8.50 23.35 10.77
N GLY A 60 -9.40 23.06 11.69
CA GLY A 60 -10.82 23.34 11.54
C GLY A 60 -11.60 22.35 10.67
N ARG A 61 -10.92 21.45 9.95
CA ARG A 61 -11.58 20.45 9.07
C ARG A 61 -11.30 19.01 9.49
N ILE A 62 -10.10 18.73 9.98
CA ILE A 62 -9.67 17.40 10.40
C ILE A 62 -9.36 17.45 11.89
N LYS A 63 -9.97 16.54 12.65
CA LYS A 63 -9.68 16.34 14.07
C LYS A 63 -8.38 15.54 14.21
N ALA A 64 -7.61 15.83 15.28
CA ALA A 64 -6.45 15.02 15.61
C ALA A 64 -6.87 13.57 15.91
N GLY A 65 -6.14 12.60 15.37
CA GLY A 65 -6.42 11.18 15.55
C GLY A 65 -5.57 10.32 14.63
N VAL A 66 -5.79 9.01 14.72
CA VAL A 66 -5.17 8.00 13.84
C VAL A 66 -6.31 7.28 13.13
N SER A 67 -6.15 7.02 11.84
CA SER A 67 -7.08 6.25 11.02
C SER A 67 -6.41 4.99 10.49
N ASN A 68 -7.17 3.89 10.41
CA ASN A 68 -6.77 2.64 9.79
C ASN A 68 -7.30 2.51 8.35
N ALA A 69 -7.91 3.56 7.81
CA ALA A 69 -8.45 3.57 6.46
C ALA A 69 -7.38 3.22 5.44
N LEU A 70 -7.72 2.36 4.50
CA LEU A 70 -6.87 2.01 3.39
C LEU A 70 -6.83 3.17 2.39
N VAL A 71 -5.67 3.78 2.22
CA VAL A 71 -5.44 4.95 1.35
C VAL A 71 -4.29 4.68 0.41
N ASN A 72 -4.42 5.05 -0.85
CA ASN A 72 -3.36 4.99 -1.84
C ASN A 72 -3.09 6.42 -2.38
N GLN A 73 -1.84 6.75 -2.64
CA GLN A 73 -1.46 8.07 -3.15
C GLN A 73 -2.01 8.35 -4.56
N ILE A 74 -2.23 7.33 -5.39
CA ILE A 74 -2.86 7.49 -6.69
C ILE A 74 -4.29 8.05 -6.60
N ASP A 75 -4.94 7.90 -5.43
CA ASP A 75 -6.30 8.39 -5.18
C ASP A 75 -6.36 9.88 -4.83
N PHE A 76 -5.21 10.53 -4.67
CA PHE A 76 -5.18 11.96 -4.40
C PHE A 76 -5.82 12.79 -5.51
N LEU A 77 -5.60 12.42 -6.78
CA LEU A 77 -6.15 13.18 -7.91
C LEU A 77 -7.68 13.18 -7.90
N ALA A 78 -8.32 12.01 -7.83
CA ALA A 78 -9.79 11.92 -7.77
C ALA A 78 -10.36 12.53 -6.48
N SER A 79 -9.64 12.37 -5.35
CA SER A 79 -10.06 12.94 -4.08
C SER A 79 -9.98 14.48 -4.07
N PHE A 80 -8.96 15.07 -4.68
CA PHE A 80 -8.83 16.52 -4.78
C PHE A 80 -9.82 17.11 -5.80
N ALA A 81 -10.06 16.40 -6.90
CA ALA A 81 -11.12 16.79 -7.84
C ALA A 81 -12.49 16.86 -7.13
N ALA A 82 -12.81 15.83 -6.34
CA ALA A 82 -14.04 15.83 -5.53
C ALA A 82 -14.06 16.94 -4.47
N LEU A 83 -12.94 17.24 -3.83
CA LEU A 83 -12.81 18.35 -2.88
C LEU A 83 -13.10 19.71 -3.53
N LEU A 84 -12.62 19.90 -4.76
CA LEU A 84 -12.76 21.13 -5.53
C LEU A 84 -14.03 21.17 -6.40
N GLN A 85 -14.85 20.11 -6.35
CA GLN A 85 -16.05 19.96 -7.17
C GLN A 85 -15.75 20.03 -8.68
N VAL A 86 -14.59 19.48 -9.09
CA VAL A 86 -14.17 19.37 -10.49
C VAL A 86 -14.52 17.99 -11.00
N GLU A 87 -15.23 17.91 -12.12
CA GLU A 87 -15.50 16.64 -12.81
C GLU A 87 -14.26 16.20 -13.60
N LEU A 88 -13.89 14.94 -13.44
CA LEU A 88 -12.83 14.31 -14.24
C LEU A 88 -13.44 13.59 -15.44
N ASN A 89 -12.85 13.77 -16.61
CA ASN A 89 -13.24 13.00 -17.80
C ASN A 89 -12.99 11.49 -17.57
N LYS A 90 -13.66 10.64 -18.34
CA LYS A 90 -13.61 9.17 -18.19
C LYS A 90 -12.21 8.58 -18.42
N ASP A 91 -11.37 9.27 -19.16
CA ASP A 91 -9.99 8.91 -19.51
C ASP A 91 -8.95 9.55 -18.57
N GLN A 92 -9.39 10.41 -17.67
CA GLN A 92 -8.53 11.01 -16.66
C GLN A 92 -8.57 10.20 -15.36
N ALA A 93 -7.42 10.09 -14.71
CA ALA A 93 -7.30 9.44 -13.40
C ALA A 93 -7.91 8.01 -13.38
N ILE A 94 -7.63 7.21 -14.40
CA ILE A 94 -8.23 5.89 -14.65
C ILE A 94 -8.14 4.98 -13.43
N ASP A 95 -7.01 5.00 -12.72
CA ASP A 95 -6.74 4.17 -11.55
C ASP A 95 -7.02 4.88 -10.22
N SER A 96 -7.36 6.18 -10.27
CA SER A 96 -7.59 7.00 -9.07
C SER A 96 -9.06 6.91 -8.65
N ARG A 97 -9.30 6.74 -7.35
CA ARG A 97 -10.62 6.68 -6.74
C ARG A 97 -10.81 7.82 -5.77
N ASN A 98 -12.03 8.31 -5.67
CA ASN A 98 -12.35 9.30 -4.66
C ASN A 98 -12.34 8.68 -3.25
N ASN A 99 -11.30 8.96 -2.51
CA ASN A 99 -11.10 8.54 -1.11
C ASN A 99 -11.05 9.74 -0.15
N LEU A 100 -11.69 10.86 -0.54
CA LEU A 100 -11.68 12.12 0.21
C LEU A 100 -12.16 11.95 1.66
N ARG A 101 -13.18 11.11 1.89
CA ARG A 101 -13.71 10.91 3.24
C ARG A 101 -12.68 10.32 4.18
N ALA A 102 -11.88 9.34 3.71
CA ALA A 102 -10.78 8.77 4.48
C ALA A 102 -9.67 9.80 4.73
N LEU A 103 -9.29 10.57 3.72
CA LEU A 103 -8.30 11.65 3.86
C LEU A 103 -8.73 12.74 4.86
N LEU A 104 -10.03 12.97 5.02
CA LEU A 104 -10.58 13.92 5.98
C LEU A 104 -10.87 13.31 7.36
N GLY A 105 -10.51 12.05 7.60
CA GLY A 105 -10.77 11.35 8.85
C GLY A 105 -12.27 11.12 9.13
N LYS A 106 -13.07 10.97 8.08
CA LYS A 106 -14.54 10.74 8.13
C LYS A 106 -14.92 9.32 7.71
N ASP A 107 -13.95 8.48 7.43
CA ASP A 107 -14.10 7.09 7.04
C ASP A 107 -12.85 6.33 7.51
N ASP A 108 -13.03 5.33 8.36
CA ASP A 108 -11.95 4.50 8.92
C ASP A 108 -11.70 3.21 8.14
N VAL A 109 -12.45 2.97 7.06
CA VAL A 109 -12.31 1.80 6.18
C VAL A 109 -11.48 2.13 4.94
N GLY A 110 -11.82 3.23 4.25
CA GLY A 110 -11.17 3.68 3.03
C GLY A 110 -11.46 2.79 1.83
N LEU A 111 -10.44 2.45 1.06
CA LEU A 111 -10.55 1.64 -0.15
C LEU A 111 -11.00 0.21 0.14
N PRO A 112 -11.86 -0.38 -0.71
CA PRO A 112 -12.27 -1.77 -0.57
C PRO A 112 -11.11 -2.75 -0.84
N TYR A 113 -10.14 -2.35 -1.66
CA TYR A 113 -8.91 -3.08 -1.92
C TYR A 113 -7.83 -2.13 -2.43
N MET A 114 -6.59 -2.60 -2.37
CA MET A 114 -5.41 -1.93 -2.94
C MET A 114 -4.55 -2.96 -3.67
N ILE A 115 -4.04 -2.57 -4.85
CA ILE A 115 -3.00 -3.33 -5.56
C ILE A 115 -1.66 -2.70 -5.21
N GLU A 116 -0.68 -3.54 -4.96
CA GLU A 116 0.69 -3.16 -4.69
C GLU A 116 1.61 -3.86 -5.70
N GLU A 117 2.65 -3.16 -6.15
CA GLU A 117 3.64 -3.69 -7.07
C GLU A 117 5.05 -3.31 -6.65
N ALA A 118 5.90 -4.32 -6.53
CA ALA A 118 7.33 -4.17 -6.35
C ALA A 118 8.06 -5.41 -6.91
N GLY A 119 8.15 -5.50 -8.24
CA GLY A 119 8.70 -6.66 -8.95
C GLY A 119 7.84 -7.92 -8.88
N GLN A 120 6.75 -7.89 -8.16
CA GLN A 120 5.64 -8.84 -8.10
C GLN A 120 4.39 -8.10 -7.65
N LEU A 121 3.23 -8.73 -7.77
CA LEU A 121 1.95 -8.11 -7.44
C LEU A 121 1.42 -8.65 -6.12
N ALA A 122 0.78 -7.76 -5.37
CA ALA A 122 -0.05 -8.12 -4.23
C ALA A 122 -1.41 -7.42 -4.31
N VAL A 123 -2.41 -8.00 -3.64
CA VAL A 123 -3.68 -7.35 -3.38
C VAL A 123 -3.95 -7.38 -1.88
N ARG A 124 -4.33 -6.21 -1.35
CA ARG A 124 -4.75 -6.04 0.03
C ARG A 124 -6.25 -5.78 0.09
N VAL A 125 -6.95 -6.49 0.97
CA VAL A 125 -8.38 -6.32 1.28
C VAL A 125 -8.53 -6.32 2.80
N GLY A 126 -8.79 -5.16 3.37
CA GLY A 126 -8.80 -4.98 4.82
C GLY A 126 -7.48 -5.43 5.45
N GLN A 127 -7.55 -6.44 6.34
CA GLN A 127 -6.36 -6.99 7.01
C GLN A 127 -5.60 -8.04 6.19
N TRP A 128 -6.18 -8.55 5.11
CA TRP A 128 -5.60 -9.63 4.33
C TRP A 128 -4.75 -9.11 3.18
N LYS A 129 -3.51 -9.58 3.08
CA LYS A 129 -2.61 -9.30 1.96
C LYS A 129 -2.20 -10.59 1.28
N PHE A 130 -2.57 -10.72 0.02
CA PHE A 130 -2.18 -11.84 -0.84
C PHE A 130 -1.07 -11.38 -1.78
N VAL A 131 0.04 -12.13 -1.81
CA VAL A 131 1.18 -11.85 -2.69
C VAL A 131 1.26 -12.96 -3.73
N LYS A 132 1.12 -12.55 -5.00
CA LYS A 132 1.24 -13.44 -6.15
C LYS A 132 2.70 -13.83 -6.35
N PRO A 133 3.01 -15.11 -6.60
CA PRO A 133 4.38 -15.53 -6.83
C PRO A 133 4.95 -14.87 -8.09
N ARG A 134 6.21 -14.49 -8.04
CA ARG A 134 6.94 -13.88 -9.16
C ARG A 134 7.09 -14.83 -10.35
N ARG A 135 7.19 -16.14 -10.08
CA ARG A 135 7.31 -17.20 -11.09
C ARG A 135 6.14 -18.16 -10.95
N LYS A 136 5.69 -18.78 -12.06
CA LYS A 136 4.56 -19.74 -12.06
C LYS A 136 4.69 -20.87 -11.02
N GLN A 137 5.91 -21.32 -10.71
CA GLN A 137 6.20 -22.37 -9.73
C GLN A 137 6.48 -21.82 -8.32
N GLY A 138 6.38 -20.53 -8.11
CA GLY A 138 6.57 -19.90 -6.82
C GLY A 138 5.42 -20.19 -5.86
N LYS A 139 5.69 -20.04 -4.57
CA LYS A 139 4.65 -20.19 -3.53
C LYS A 139 3.87 -18.90 -3.38
N GLU A 140 2.56 -19.03 -3.35
CA GLU A 140 1.67 -17.95 -2.95
C GLU A 140 1.84 -17.63 -1.48
N GLN A 141 1.66 -16.36 -1.13
CA GLN A 141 1.74 -15.93 0.25
C GLN A 141 0.45 -15.20 0.63
N LEU A 142 0.00 -15.45 1.85
CA LEU A 142 -1.13 -14.77 2.45
C LEU A 142 -0.75 -14.37 3.86
N PHE A 143 -0.98 -13.09 4.18
CA PHE A 143 -0.69 -12.54 5.50
C PHE A 143 -1.95 -11.93 6.11
N ASP A 144 -2.13 -12.13 7.42
CA ASP A 144 -3.10 -11.41 8.23
C ASP A 144 -2.39 -10.25 8.93
N LEU A 145 -2.43 -9.08 8.33
CA LEU A 145 -1.73 -7.89 8.82
C LEU A 145 -2.27 -7.36 10.18
N LYS A 146 -3.41 -7.87 10.64
CA LYS A 146 -3.91 -7.51 11.97
C LYS A 146 -3.13 -8.21 13.08
N SER A 147 -2.75 -9.45 12.86
CA SER A 147 -2.01 -10.28 13.82
C SER A 147 -0.52 -10.37 13.50
N ASP A 148 -0.13 -10.13 12.26
CA ASP A 148 1.23 -10.27 11.72
C ASP A 148 1.57 -9.11 10.79
N VAL A 149 1.72 -7.92 11.36
CA VAL A 149 2.04 -6.70 10.60
C VAL A 149 3.43 -6.76 9.94
N GLY A 150 4.31 -7.63 10.45
CA GLY A 150 5.65 -7.87 9.93
C GLY A 150 5.71 -8.97 8.87
N GLU A 151 4.58 -9.55 8.44
CA GLU A 151 4.50 -10.54 7.35
C GLU A 151 5.49 -11.72 7.53
N GLN A 152 5.62 -12.21 8.78
CA GLN A 152 6.53 -13.30 9.12
C GLN A 152 5.92 -14.68 8.89
N ASN A 153 4.57 -14.76 8.94
CA ASN A 153 3.83 -16.02 8.93
C ASN A 153 2.96 -16.14 7.68
N ASN A 154 3.42 -16.90 6.69
CA ASN A 154 2.60 -17.20 5.52
C ASN A 154 1.49 -18.20 5.89
N VAL A 155 0.26 -17.72 5.95
CA VAL A 155 -0.92 -18.52 6.31
C VAL A 155 -1.71 -19.05 5.10
N ALA A 156 -1.15 -19.01 3.90
CA ALA A 156 -1.82 -19.42 2.66
C ALA A 156 -2.35 -20.86 2.73
N VAL A 157 -1.59 -21.78 3.33
CA VAL A 157 -1.97 -23.20 3.45
C VAL A 157 -3.17 -23.39 4.38
N SER A 158 -3.26 -22.63 5.46
CA SER A 158 -4.34 -22.71 6.44
C SER A 158 -5.60 -21.94 6.02
N HIS A 159 -5.52 -21.07 5.01
CA HIS A 159 -6.65 -20.26 4.52
C HIS A 159 -6.85 -20.37 3.00
N PRO A 160 -7.06 -21.58 2.45
CA PRO A 160 -7.11 -21.79 0.99
C PRO A 160 -8.26 -21.03 0.32
N ASP A 161 -9.39 -20.85 1.02
CA ASP A 161 -10.54 -20.12 0.49
C ASP A 161 -10.24 -18.63 0.34
N LYS A 162 -9.54 -18.03 1.31
CA LYS A 162 -9.11 -16.65 1.23
C LYS A 162 -8.09 -16.46 0.10
N VAL A 163 -7.17 -17.38 -0.07
CA VAL A 163 -6.23 -17.39 -1.20
C VAL A 163 -6.97 -17.40 -2.54
N ARG A 164 -7.95 -18.30 -2.71
CA ARG A 164 -8.76 -18.37 -3.94
C ARG A 164 -9.50 -17.06 -4.20
N GLN A 165 -10.12 -16.49 -3.18
CA GLN A 165 -10.85 -15.24 -3.26
C GLN A 165 -9.95 -14.07 -3.73
N LEU A 166 -8.80 -13.88 -3.08
CA LEU A 166 -7.92 -12.75 -3.37
C LEU A 166 -7.15 -12.93 -4.67
N ARG A 167 -6.80 -14.16 -5.04
CA ARG A 167 -6.23 -14.48 -6.35
C ARG A 167 -7.21 -14.12 -7.46
N ALA A 168 -8.47 -14.58 -7.36
CA ALA A 168 -9.49 -14.27 -8.36
C ALA A 168 -9.73 -12.76 -8.49
N LEU A 169 -9.75 -12.03 -7.37
CA LEU A 169 -9.84 -10.58 -7.39
C LEU A 169 -8.64 -9.96 -8.14
N LEU A 170 -7.42 -10.36 -7.80
CA LEU A 170 -6.22 -9.82 -8.45
C LEU A 170 -6.19 -10.13 -9.95
N GLU A 171 -6.58 -11.34 -10.35
CA GLU A 171 -6.68 -11.73 -11.76
C GLU A 171 -7.74 -10.91 -12.51
N GLN A 172 -8.89 -10.68 -11.91
CA GLN A 172 -9.94 -9.82 -12.46
C GLN A 172 -9.43 -8.39 -12.65
N LEU A 173 -8.72 -7.83 -11.66
CA LEU A 173 -8.17 -6.49 -11.71
C LEU A 173 -7.07 -6.38 -12.78
N GLN A 174 -6.23 -7.40 -12.94
CA GLN A 174 -5.23 -7.45 -14.01
C GLN A 174 -5.84 -7.55 -15.42
N ALA A 175 -6.97 -8.23 -15.56
CA ALA A 175 -7.66 -8.40 -16.85
C ALA A 175 -8.44 -7.14 -17.25
N SER A 176 -8.80 -6.26 -16.33
CA SER A 176 -9.46 -5.00 -16.64
C SER A 176 -8.46 -4.05 -17.31
N LYS A 177 -8.75 -3.56 -18.53
CA LYS A 177 -7.93 -2.55 -19.24
C LYS A 177 -7.83 -1.22 -18.48
N TYR A 178 -8.74 -0.99 -17.57
CA TYR A 178 -8.87 0.21 -16.75
C TYR A 178 -9.17 -0.28 -15.34
N GLY A 179 -8.48 0.21 -14.34
CA GLY A 179 -8.75 -0.15 -12.95
C GLY A 179 -10.26 -0.19 -12.70
N VAL A 180 -10.75 -1.17 -11.96
CA VAL A 180 -12.19 -1.32 -11.71
C VAL A 180 -12.68 -0.08 -10.98
N ARG A 181 -13.30 0.85 -11.69
CA ARG A 181 -14.09 1.91 -11.08
C ARG A 181 -15.23 1.22 -10.34
N GLY A 182 -15.18 1.24 -9.02
CA GLY A 182 -16.33 0.84 -8.24
C GLY A 182 -17.49 1.75 -8.67
N ASN A 183 -18.59 1.15 -9.11
CA ASN A 183 -19.84 1.86 -9.24
C ASN A 183 -20.15 2.45 -7.87
N GLY A 184 -19.99 3.78 -7.75
CA GLY A 184 -20.40 4.55 -6.59
C GLY A 184 -21.92 4.75 -6.60
#